data_7f05c1b5dd747d557251974e08b95ff7
#
_entry.id   7f05c1b5dd747d557251974e08b95ff7
#
_cell.length_a   1.000
_cell.length_b   1.000
_cell.length_c   1.000
_cell.angle_alpha   90.00
_cell.angle_beta   90.00
_cell.angle_gamma   90.00
#
_symmetry.space_group_name_H-M   'P 1'
#
loop_
_entity.id
_entity.type
_entity.pdbx_description
1 polymer ?
#
loop_
_entity_poly.entity_id
_entity_poly.type
_entity_poly.pdbx_seq_one_letter_code
_entity_poly.pdbx_strand_id
1 'polypeptide(L)'
;MPPRGIRIIGSEEVGNHMQLFTRQLATHGPLDAALAWGAETAAMASSKMGLEVALWNAGFGAPVGSLAFTARIEGIADLSERAGKVADDAEYAAQIAKAADMVAGPAQDSLATPLHGDLGDPPPVGSFAVVTNAVIANGKYAEAVGWGIDVAQHVTSLTGMPVGMMMQEYGTFGQLTWIGVGADAAAVDASAAATNGDADYIAKLSAAGDLFVPGSGTRALVTRVA
;
A
#
# COMPACT_ATOMS: atom_id res chain seq x y z
N MET A 1 14.09 2.38 44.23
CA MET A 1 12.86 2.43 43.43
C MET A 1 13.09 1.57 42.20
N PRO A 2 12.32 0.51 41.96
CA PRO A 2 12.43 -0.26 40.72
C PRO A 2 11.83 0.53 39.57
N PRO A 3 12.37 0.37 38.32
CA PRO A 3 11.87 1.07 37.15
C PRO A 3 10.43 0.61 36.85
N ARG A 4 9.56 1.56 36.54
CA ARG A 4 8.17 1.30 36.13
C ARG A 4 8.19 0.45 34.86
N GLY A 5 7.66 -0.74 34.95
CA GLY A 5 7.52 -1.66 33.82
C GLY A 5 6.76 -0.99 32.68
N ILE A 6 7.31 -1.12 31.49
CA ILE A 6 6.62 -0.86 30.22
C ILE A 6 5.40 -1.77 30.21
N ARG A 7 4.21 -1.22 30.30
CA ARG A 7 2.96 -1.94 30.04
C ARG A 7 2.96 -2.24 28.53
N ILE A 8 3.29 -3.47 28.20
CA ILE A 8 2.95 -4.02 26.88
C ILE A 8 1.42 -3.96 26.83
N ILE A 9 0.89 -3.19 25.90
CA ILE A 9 -0.56 -3.09 25.64
C ILE A 9 -1.05 -4.52 25.44
N GLY A 10 -2.05 -4.88 26.25
CA GLY A 10 -2.49 -6.24 26.45
C GLY A 10 -2.98 -6.89 25.16
N SER A 11 -2.79 -8.18 25.11
CA SER A 11 -3.34 -9.16 24.19
C SER A 11 -4.87 -9.34 24.39
N GLU A 12 -5.64 -8.26 24.18
CA GLU A 12 -7.10 -8.35 24.12
C GLU A 12 -7.56 -7.71 22.81
N GLU A 13 -8.15 -8.56 21.99
CA GLU A 13 -8.55 -8.43 20.59
C GLU A 13 -7.40 -8.72 19.60
N VAL A 14 -7.12 -10.00 19.37
CA VAL A 14 -6.61 -10.48 18.10
C VAL A 14 -7.76 -10.32 17.08
N GLY A 15 -8.09 -9.07 16.77
CA GLY A 15 -8.86 -8.75 15.59
C GLY A 15 -8.05 -9.27 14.39
N ASN A 16 -8.74 -9.80 13.43
CA ASN A 16 -8.18 -10.33 12.17
C ASN A 16 -7.30 -9.25 11.51
N HIS A 17 -5.99 -9.20 11.89
CA HIS A 17 -5.06 -8.19 11.42
C HIS A 17 -4.61 -8.57 10.00
N MET A 18 -5.49 -8.27 9.03
CA MET A 18 -5.13 -8.43 7.63
C MET A 18 -3.93 -7.54 7.31
N GLN A 19 -2.90 -8.14 6.72
CA GLN A 19 -1.73 -7.46 6.19
C GLN A 19 -1.91 -7.20 4.70
N LEU A 20 -1.27 -6.15 4.19
CA LEU A 20 -1.24 -5.85 2.77
C LEU A 20 0.06 -6.39 2.17
N PHE A 21 -0.05 -7.45 1.39
CA PHE A 21 1.02 -7.87 0.50
C PHE A 21 0.98 -7.01 -0.76
N THR A 22 2.17 -6.57 -1.22
CA THR A 22 2.32 -5.82 -2.47
C THR A 22 3.49 -6.37 -3.25
N ARG A 23 3.27 -6.71 -4.54
CA ARG A 23 4.31 -7.04 -5.51
C ARG A 23 4.37 -5.94 -6.57
N GLN A 24 5.49 -5.25 -6.65
CA GLN A 24 5.73 -4.20 -7.63
C GLN A 24 6.59 -4.72 -8.78
N LEU A 25 6.24 -4.30 -9.99
CA LEU A 25 6.93 -4.62 -11.24
C LEU A 25 7.20 -3.33 -12.01
N ALA A 26 8.35 -3.25 -12.66
CA ALA A 26 8.55 -2.32 -13.77
C ALA A 26 8.27 -3.06 -15.07
N THR A 27 7.59 -2.43 -16.02
CA THR A 27 7.33 -3.02 -17.33
C THR A 27 8.11 -2.33 -18.43
N HIS A 28 8.27 -3.01 -19.55
CA HIS A 28 8.79 -2.45 -20.80
C HIS A 28 7.88 -2.84 -21.97
N GLY A 29 8.06 -2.18 -23.11
CA GLY A 29 7.18 -2.40 -24.26
C GLY A 29 5.80 -1.73 -24.14
N PRO A 30 4.80 -2.22 -24.88
CA PRO A 30 3.45 -1.64 -24.88
C PRO A 30 2.76 -1.82 -23.54
N LEU A 31 2.30 -0.70 -22.95
CA LEU A 31 1.65 -0.70 -21.63
C LEU A 31 0.33 -1.47 -21.64
N ASP A 32 -0.45 -1.39 -22.71
CA ASP A 32 -1.71 -2.11 -22.88
C ASP A 32 -1.54 -3.64 -22.82
N ALA A 33 -0.47 -4.17 -23.44
CA ALA A 33 -0.13 -5.57 -23.35
C ALA A 33 0.24 -6.00 -21.92
N ALA A 34 1.03 -5.18 -21.21
CA ALA A 34 1.39 -5.43 -19.82
C ALA A 34 0.17 -5.37 -18.88
N LEU A 35 -0.74 -4.43 -19.10
CA LEU A 35 -2.00 -4.32 -18.35
C LEU A 35 -2.91 -5.53 -18.59
N ALA A 36 -3.06 -5.96 -19.83
CA ALA A 36 -3.86 -7.16 -20.17
C ALA A 36 -3.28 -8.42 -19.50
N TRP A 37 -1.96 -8.65 -19.63
CA TRP A 37 -1.26 -9.73 -18.93
C TRP A 37 -1.44 -9.66 -17.41
N GLY A 38 -1.30 -8.45 -16.83
CA GLY A 38 -1.45 -8.23 -15.40
C GLY A 38 -2.86 -8.54 -14.91
N ALA A 39 -3.89 -8.13 -15.66
CA ALA A 39 -5.29 -8.41 -15.32
C ALA A 39 -5.61 -9.91 -15.38
N GLU A 40 -5.17 -10.61 -16.43
CA GLU A 40 -5.29 -12.08 -16.52
C GLU A 40 -4.56 -12.78 -15.37
N THR A 41 -3.36 -12.31 -15.03
CA THR A 41 -2.56 -12.87 -13.92
C THR A 41 -3.25 -12.64 -12.57
N ALA A 42 -3.79 -11.44 -12.32
CA ALA A 42 -4.52 -11.14 -11.10
C ALA A 42 -5.78 -12.02 -10.95
N ALA A 43 -6.56 -12.17 -12.03
CA ALA A 43 -7.74 -13.02 -12.04
C ALA A 43 -7.40 -14.50 -11.79
N MET A 44 -6.36 -15.02 -12.45
CA MET A 44 -5.90 -16.40 -12.27
C MET A 44 -5.37 -16.64 -10.85
N ALA A 45 -4.54 -15.74 -10.32
CA ALA A 45 -4.04 -15.81 -8.96
C ALA A 45 -5.19 -15.78 -7.95
N SER A 46 -6.16 -14.87 -8.12
CA SER A 46 -7.33 -14.78 -7.26
C SER A 46 -8.11 -16.09 -7.21
N SER A 47 -8.40 -16.67 -8.37
CA SER A 47 -9.15 -17.93 -8.48
C SER A 47 -8.42 -19.10 -7.86
N LYS A 48 -7.13 -19.27 -8.18
CA LYS A 48 -6.35 -20.44 -7.75
C LYS A 48 -5.89 -20.37 -6.29
N MET A 49 -5.53 -19.18 -5.80
CA MET A 49 -5.07 -18.98 -4.43
C MET A 49 -6.24 -18.76 -3.44
N GLY A 50 -7.43 -18.45 -3.93
CA GLY A 50 -8.62 -18.21 -3.09
C GLY A 50 -8.51 -16.92 -2.28
N LEU A 51 -7.96 -15.86 -2.88
CA LEU A 51 -7.89 -14.50 -2.30
C LEU A 51 -8.10 -13.47 -3.43
N GLU A 52 -8.49 -12.26 -3.10
CA GLU A 52 -8.61 -11.21 -4.10
C GLU A 52 -7.24 -10.55 -4.35
N VAL A 53 -6.77 -10.62 -5.60
CA VAL A 53 -5.58 -9.91 -6.08
C VAL A 53 -6.02 -8.73 -6.92
N ALA A 54 -5.73 -7.52 -6.46
CA ALA A 54 -5.99 -6.29 -7.21
C ALA A 54 -4.75 -5.87 -8.00
N LEU A 55 -4.96 -5.42 -9.24
CA LEU A 55 -3.91 -4.83 -10.08
C LEU A 55 -4.04 -3.31 -10.12
N TRP A 56 -2.92 -2.64 -9.91
CA TRP A 56 -2.78 -1.19 -9.94
C TRP A 56 -1.79 -0.77 -11.02
N ASN A 57 -2.15 0.25 -11.77
CA ASN A 57 -1.26 0.94 -12.70
C ASN A 57 -0.80 2.27 -12.10
N ALA A 58 0.51 2.50 -12.09
CA ALA A 58 1.08 3.75 -11.61
C ALA A 58 0.85 4.88 -12.65
N GLY A 59 0.32 5.98 -12.13
CA GLY A 59 0.18 7.25 -12.87
C GLY A 59 1.33 8.20 -12.54
N PHE A 60 1.10 9.14 -11.62
CA PHE A 60 2.10 10.13 -11.23
C PHE A 60 2.94 9.65 -10.04
N GLY A 61 4.16 10.16 -9.94
CA GLY A 61 5.04 9.93 -8.79
C GLY A 61 5.75 8.57 -8.77
N ALA A 62 5.55 7.74 -9.80
CA ALA A 62 6.27 6.50 -10.04
C ALA A 62 6.69 6.40 -11.51
N PRO A 63 7.68 5.57 -11.86
CA PRO A 63 8.06 5.36 -13.25
C PRO A 63 6.88 4.87 -14.08
N VAL A 64 6.73 5.41 -15.29
CA VAL A 64 5.70 4.97 -16.25
C VAL A 64 5.89 3.48 -16.54
N GLY A 65 4.78 2.73 -16.52
CA GLY A 65 4.80 1.27 -16.68
C GLY A 65 5.04 0.51 -15.37
N SER A 66 5.07 1.19 -14.21
CA SER A 66 5.05 0.49 -12.94
C SER A 66 3.67 -0.11 -12.67
N LEU A 67 3.64 -1.40 -12.36
CA LEU A 67 2.45 -2.13 -11.94
C LEU A 67 2.61 -2.61 -10.50
N ALA A 68 1.51 -2.72 -9.78
CA ALA A 68 1.50 -3.33 -8.45
C ALA A 68 0.34 -4.32 -8.33
N PHE A 69 0.63 -5.53 -7.89
CA PHE A 69 -0.36 -6.49 -7.41
C PHE A 69 -0.46 -6.37 -5.92
N THR A 70 -1.68 -6.27 -5.40
CA THR A 70 -1.91 -6.23 -3.96
C THR A 70 -2.89 -7.31 -3.54
N ALA A 71 -2.65 -7.89 -2.37
CA ALA A 71 -3.54 -8.87 -1.77
C ALA A 71 -3.59 -8.67 -0.25
N ARG A 72 -4.76 -8.92 0.33
CA ARG A 72 -4.95 -8.97 1.78
C ARG A 72 -4.72 -10.38 2.26
N ILE A 73 -3.88 -10.55 3.26
CA ILE A 73 -3.49 -11.83 3.82
C ILE A 73 -3.53 -11.78 5.35
N GLU A 74 -3.74 -12.90 6.00
CA GLU A 74 -3.69 -12.97 7.47
C GLU A 74 -2.26 -12.97 8.01
N GLY A 75 -1.28 -13.25 7.14
CA GLY A 75 0.15 -13.27 7.47
C GLY A 75 0.96 -14.11 6.50
N ILE A 76 2.25 -14.25 6.79
CA ILE A 76 3.19 -14.97 5.92
C ILE A 76 2.81 -16.46 5.76
N ALA A 77 2.28 -17.09 6.81
CA ALA A 77 1.86 -18.48 6.75
C ALA A 77 0.68 -18.68 5.79
N ASP A 78 -0.33 -17.79 5.85
CA ASP A 78 -1.46 -17.76 4.92
C ASP A 78 -1.00 -17.54 3.47
N LEU A 79 -0.11 -16.56 3.24
CA LEU A 79 0.46 -16.32 1.92
C LEU A 79 1.21 -17.57 1.39
N SER A 80 2.01 -18.20 2.25
CA SER A 80 2.79 -19.40 1.88
C SER A 80 1.88 -20.59 1.54
N GLU A 81 0.83 -20.82 2.30
CA GLU A 81 -0.16 -21.87 2.00
C GLU A 81 -0.84 -21.62 0.66
N ARG A 82 -1.30 -20.39 0.42
CA ARG A 82 -1.96 -20.00 -0.83
C ARG A 82 -1.02 -20.10 -2.03
N ALA A 83 0.22 -19.63 -1.89
CA ALA A 83 1.25 -19.75 -2.93
C ALA A 83 1.55 -21.23 -3.26
N GLY A 84 1.50 -22.12 -2.26
CA GLY A 84 1.63 -23.56 -2.46
C GLY A 84 0.60 -24.16 -3.42
N LYS A 85 -0.62 -23.58 -3.48
CA LYS A 85 -1.69 -24.07 -4.38
C LYS A 85 -1.36 -23.88 -5.87
N VAL A 86 -0.45 -22.97 -6.19
CA VAL A 86 -0.05 -22.65 -7.58
C VAL A 86 1.39 -23.08 -7.90
N ALA A 87 2.13 -23.64 -6.94
CA ALA A 87 3.54 -23.98 -7.11
C ALA A 87 3.78 -24.99 -8.25
N ASP A 88 2.91 -25.99 -8.39
CA ASP A 88 3.00 -27.03 -9.42
C ASP A 88 1.92 -26.87 -10.51
N ASP A 89 1.25 -25.70 -10.58
CA ASP A 89 0.20 -25.43 -11.56
C ASP A 89 0.81 -24.99 -12.90
N ALA A 90 0.75 -25.85 -13.90
CA ALA A 90 1.36 -25.62 -15.20
C ALA A 90 0.73 -24.43 -15.97
N GLU A 91 -0.59 -24.19 -15.78
CA GLU A 91 -1.28 -23.07 -16.42
C GLU A 91 -0.82 -21.74 -15.81
N TYR A 92 -0.73 -21.69 -14.46
CA TYR A 92 -0.21 -20.51 -13.76
C TYR A 92 1.25 -20.24 -14.13
N ALA A 93 2.08 -21.27 -14.17
CA ALA A 93 3.48 -21.15 -14.59
C ALA A 93 3.60 -20.61 -16.02
N ALA A 94 2.77 -21.09 -16.95
CA ALA A 94 2.75 -20.59 -18.33
C ALA A 94 2.30 -19.12 -18.41
N GLN A 95 1.33 -18.71 -17.59
CA GLN A 95 0.90 -17.31 -17.52
C GLN A 95 2.01 -16.41 -16.96
N ILE A 96 2.71 -16.83 -15.90
CA ILE A 96 3.84 -16.09 -15.34
C ILE A 96 5.01 -16.02 -16.32
N ALA A 97 5.27 -17.06 -17.10
CA ALA A 97 6.35 -17.07 -18.10
C ALA A 97 6.20 -15.98 -19.17
N LYS A 98 4.96 -15.57 -19.50
CA LYS A 98 4.71 -14.44 -20.43
C LYS A 98 5.29 -13.12 -19.91
N ALA A 99 5.55 -13.00 -18.60
CA ALA A 99 6.17 -11.82 -18.01
C ALA A 99 7.56 -11.51 -18.59
N ALA A 100 8.28 -12.51 -19.06
CA ALA A 100 9.63 -12.35 -19.61
C ALA A 100 9.70 -11.34 -20.76
N ASP A 101 8.62 -11.18 -21.51
CA ASP A 101 8.53 -10.27 -22.64
C ASP A 101 8.02 -8.87 -22.25
N MET A 102 7.63 -8.65 -20.98
CA MET A 102 6.95 -7.44 -20.55
C MET A 102 7.51 -6.82 -19.25
N VAL A 103 8.16 -7.63 -18.40
CA VAL A 103 8.65 -7.18 -17.10
C VAL A 103 10.14 -6.86 -17.17
N ALA A 104 10.51 -5.66 -16.71
CA ALA A 104 11.89 -5.18 -16.68
C ALA A 104 12.49 -5.41 -15.28
N GLY A 105 13.32 -6.44 -15.17
CA GLY A 105 14.03 -6.74 -13.93
C GLY A 105 13.21 -7.51 -12.88
N PRO A 106 13.74 -7.65 -11.66
CA PRO A 106 13.11 -8.43 -10.62
C PRO A 106 11.89 -7.71 -10.03
N ALA A 107 10.88 -8.51 -9.62
CA ALA A 107 9.77 -8.03 -8.81
C ALA A 107 10.25 -7.62 -7.42
N GLN A 108 9.60 -6.62 -6.83
CA GLN A 108 9.82 -6.21 -5.45
C GLN A 108 8.59 -6.54 -4.61
N ASP A 109 8.76 -7.42 -3.65
CA ASP A 109 7.71 -7.79 -2.70
C ASP A 109 7.85 -7.01 -1.41
N SER A 110 6.70 -6.64 -0.86
CA SER A 110 6.63 -5.98 0.43
C SER A 110 5.39 -6.43 1.20
N LEU A 111 5.45 -6.29 2.53
CA LEU A 111 4.36 -6.62 3.44
C LEU A 111 4.20 -5.50 4.45
N ALA A 112 2.98 -5.01 4.62
CA ALA A 112 2.67 -3.93 5.53
C ALA A 112 1.50 -4.28 6.47
N THR A 113 1.61 -3.85 7.72
CA THR A 113 0.58 -4.03 8.76
C THR A 113 -0.15 -2.72 8.99
N PRO A 114 -1.50 -2.69 9.01
CA PRO A 114 -2.27 -1.49 9.35
C PRO A 114 -1.98 -1.02 10.76
N LEU A 115 -1.74 0.29 10.92
CA LEU A 115 -1.62 0.99 12.21
C LEU A 115 -2.83 1.87 12.47
N HIS A 116 -3.51 2.32 11.41
CA HIS A 116 -4.72 3.15 11.48
C HIS A 116 -5.59 2.89 10.25
N GLY A 117 -6.90 2.85 10.48
CA GLY A 117 -7.87 2.49 9.44
C GLY A 117 -7.90 0.98 9.19
N ASP A 118 -8.98 0.54 8.56
CA ASP A 118 -9.14 -0.85 8.11
C ASP A 118 -8.79 -0.93 6.62
N LEU A 119 -8.20 -2.04 6.20
CA LEU A 119 -7.99 -2.32 4.79
C LEU A 119 -9.31 -2.47 4.02
N GLY A 120 -10.39 -2.82 4.72
CA GLY A 120 -11.71 -3.03 4.12
C GLY A 120 -11.68 -3.98 2.91
N ASP A 121 -12.71 -3.93 2.08
CA ASP A 121 -12.71 -4.60 0.79
C ASP A 121 -11.84 -3.82 -0.22
N PRO A 122 -11.24 -4.50 -1.22
CA PRO A 122 -10.58 -3.81 -2.30
C PRO A 122 -11.51 -2.80 -2.99
N PRO A 123 -11.06 -1.55 -3.22
CA PRO A 123 -11.90 -0.54 -3.87
C PRO A 123 -12.26 -0.98 -5.29
N PRO A 124 -13.38 -0.53 -5.87
CA PRO A 124 -13.79 -0.90 -7.23
C PRO A 124 -12.71 -0.62 -8.29
N VAL A 125 -12.73 -1.39 -9.38
CA VAL A 125 -11.93 -1.10 -10.58
C VAL A 125 -12.27 0.31 -11.08
N GLY A 126 -11.24 1.09 -11.44
CA GLY A 126 -11.34 2.51 -11.79
C GLY A 126 -11.10 3.46 -10.63
N SER A 127 -11.06 2.96 -9.37
CA SER A 127 -10.67 3.79 -8.23
C SER A 127 -9.22 4.22 -8.30
N PHE A 128 -8.95 5.37 -7.70
CA PHE A 128 -7.60 5.92 -7.56
C PHE A 128 -7.12 5.78 -6.12
N ALA A 129 -5.84 5.46 -5.95
CA ALA A 129 -5.20 5.51 -4.64
C ALA A 129 -4.02 6.48 -4.64
N VAL A 130 -4.01 7.38 -3.66
CA VAL A 130 -2.87 8.23 -3.35
C VAL A 130 -2.04 7.52 -2.30
N VAL A 131 -0.84 7.12 -2.67
CA VAL A 131 0.10 6.39 -1.80
C VAL A 131 1.23 7.33 -1.42
N THR A 132 1.35 7.65 -0.14
CA THR A 132 2.43 8.49 0.40
C THR A 132 3.29 7.64 1.33
N ASN A 133 4.61 7.69 1.14
CA ASN A 133 5.56 6.97 1.99
C ASN A 133 6.55 7.94 2.63
N ALA A 134 7.00 7.62 3.84
CA ALA A 134 8.13 8.27 4.48
C ALA A 134 8.81 7.29 5.43
N VAL A 135 10.14 7.39 5.57
CA VAL A 135 10.93 6.54 6.48
C VAL A 135 11.12 7.28 7.80
N ILE A 136 10.78 6.63 8.89
CA ILE A 136 10.91 7.18 10.25
C ILE A 136 12.39 7.41 10.57
N ALA A 137 12.71 8.58 11.12
CA ALA A 137 14.04 8.88 11.62
C ALA A 137 14.37 8.07 12.89
N ASN A 138 15.63 7.75 13.10
CA ASN A 138 16.07 6.97 14.26
C ASN A 138 15.62 7.61 15.58
N GLY A 139 15.02 6.79 16.46
CA GLY A 139 14.53 7.24 17.77
C GLY A 139 13.18 7.96 17.76
N LYS A 140 12.54 8.12 16.57
CA LYS A 140 11.30 8.88 16.40
C LYS A 140 10.05 8.02 16.20
N TYR A 141 10.14 6.71 16.44
CA TYR A 141 9.07 5.77 16.09
C TYR A 141 7.69 6.17 16.67
N ALA A 142 7.59 6.34 17.99
CA ALA A 142 6.32 6.63 18.65
C ALA A 142 5.75 8.01 18.24
N GLU A 143 6.62 9.00 18.11
CA GLU A 143 6.25 10.35 17.69
C GLU A 143 5.74 10.36 16.24
N ALA A 144 6.44 9.68 15.32
CA ALA A 144 6.09 9.62 13.91
C ALA A 144 4.78 8.83 13.69
N VAL A 145 4.56 7.73 14.42
CA VAL A 145 3.31 6.97 14.36
C VAL A 145 2.14 7.82 14.87
N GLY A 146 2.29 8.49 16.03
CA GLY A 146 1.25 9.35 16.58
C GLY A 146 0.90 10.51 15.63
N TRP A 147 1.91 11.19 15.10
CA TRP A 147 1.73 12.26 14.11
C TRP A 147 1.05 11.73 12.83
N GLY A 148 1.47 10.57 12.35
CA GLY A 148 0.94 9.98 11.14
C GLY A 148 -0.54 9.61 11.22
N ILE A 149 -0.99 9.10 12.39
CA ILE A 149 -2.40 8.82 12.67
C ILE A 149 -3.20 10.13 12.72
N ASP A 150 -2.69 11.15 13.42
CA ASP A 150 -3.35 12.45 13.51
C ASP A 150 -3.55 13.11 12.14
N VAL A 151 -2.55 13.03 11.25
CA VAL A 151 -2.66 13.52 9.86
C VAL A 151 -3.68 12.71 9.07
N ALA A 152 -3.68 11.37 9.18
CA ALA A 152 -4.63 10.52 8.48
C ALA A 152 -6.08 10.84 8.88
N GLN A 153 -6.34 11.01 10.18
CA GLN A 153 -7.64 11.39 10.72
C GLN A 153 -8.08 12.78 10.25
N HIS A 154 -7.16 13.75 10.27
CA HIS A 154 -7.44 15.10 9.80
C HIS A 154 -7.83 15.12 8.32
N VAL A 155 -7.03 14.47 7.45
CA VAL A 155 -7.33 14.38 6.01
C VAL A 155 -8.65 13.69 5.76
N THR A 156 -8.93 12.58 6.45
CA THR A 156 -10.21 11.87 6.35
C THR A 156 -11.38 12.78 6.72
N SER A 157 -11.27 13.52 7.83
CA SER A 157 -12.32 14.45 8.29
C SER A 157 -12.53 15.61 7.32
N LEU A 158 -11.44 16.16 6.77
CA LEU A 158 -11.47 17.32 5.89
C LEU A 158 -12.05 16.99 4.51
N THR A 159 -11.70 15.81 3.98
CA THR A 159 -11.97 15.46 2.57
C THR A 159 -13.10 14.44 2.40
N GLY A 160 -13.47 13.74 3.46
CA GLY A 160 -14.36 12.58 3.39
C GLY A 160 -13.71 11.33 2.74
N MET A 161 -12.47 11.44 2.25
CA MET A 161 -11.72 10.33 1.67
C MET A 161 -11.02 9.55 2.79
N PRO A 162 -11.35 8.28 3.03
CA PRO A 162 -10.69 7.49 4.07
C PRO A 162 -9.18 7.36 3.79
N VAL A 163 -8.38 7.62 4.83
CA VAL A 163 -6.92 7.46 4.78
C VAL A 163 -6.50 6.41 5.79
N GLY A 164 -6.01 5.28 5.30
CA GLY A 164 -5.34 4.27 6.11
C GLY A 164 -3.85 4.57 6.26
N MET A 165 -3.26 4.12 7.39
CA MET A 165 -1.81 4.18 7.60
C MET A 165 -1.28 2.81 7.97
N MET A 166 -0.16 2.42 7.37
CA MET A 166 0.49 1.13 7.55
C MET A 166 1.96 1.28 7.89
N MET A 167 2.50 0.27 8.58
CA MET A 167 3.93 0.08 8.79
C MET A 167 4.44 -1.02 7.89
N GLN A 168 5.54 -0.78 7.19
CA GLN A 168 6.24 -1.79 6.40
C GLN A 168 6.93 -2.80 7.32
N GLU A 169 6.51 -4.07 7.25
CA GLU A 169 7.15 -5.18 7.98
C GLU A 169 8.33 -5.74 7.19
N TYR A 170 8.13 -5.95 5.89
CA TYR A 170 9.15 -6.39 4.95
C TYR A 170 9.18 -5.45 3.75
N GLY A 171 10.37 -4.97 3.41
CA GLY A 171 10.65 -3.94 2.40
C GLY A 171 11.58 -2.88 2.99
N THR A 172 11.22 -1.60 2.87
CA THR A 172 12.01 -0.52 3.49
C THR A 172 11.74 -0.45 4.98
N PHE A 173 12.76 -0.72 5.79
CA PHE A 173 12.65 -0.71 7.26
C PHE A 173 12.26 0.67 7.79
N GLY A 174 11.26 0.69 8.68
CA GLY A 174 10.77 1.93 9.30
C GLY A 174 9.92 2.82 8.38
N GLN A 175 9.48 2.30 7.23
CA GLN A 175 8.61 3.06 6.34
C GLN A 175 7.16 3.05 6.84
N LEU A 176 6.58 4.25 6.97
CA LEU A 176 5.14 4.46 7.04
C LEU A 176 4.59 4.67 5.65
N THR A 177 3.40 4.13 5.41
CA THR A 177 2.64 4.29 4.17
C THR A 177 1.24 4.78 4.48
N TRP A 178 0.83 5.92 3.92
CA TRP A 178 -0.55 6.41 3.94
C TRP A 178 -1.20 6.10 2.60
N ILE A 179 -2.40 5.56 2.64
CA ILE A 179 -3.19 5.26 1.44
C ILE A 179 -4.54 5.93 1.57
N GLY A 180 -4.80 6.91 0.73
CA GLY A 180 -6.13 7.51 0.56
C GLY A 180 -6.74 7.01 -0.75
N VAL A 181 -8.01 6.55 -0.71
CA VAL A 181 -8.70 6.01 -1.88
C VAL A 181 -9.85 6.91 -2.30
N GLY A 182 -9.78 7.42 -3.52
CA GLY A 182 -10.85 8.17 -4.19
C GLY A 182 -11.57 7.30 -5.21
N ALA A 183 -12.88 7.49 -5.34
CA ALA A 183 -13.70 6.75 -6.30
C ALA A 183 -13.32 7.04 -7.75
N ASP A 184 -12.84 8.25 -8.02
CA ASP A 184 -12.44 8.74 -9.34
C ASP A 184 -11.39 9.86 -9.23
N ALA A 185 -10.91 10.35 -10.36
CA ALA A 185 -9.93 11.44 -10.42
C ALA A 185 -10.47 12.76 -9.82
N ALA A 186 -11.75 13.04 -9.96
CA ALA A 186 -12.34 14.27 -9.42
C ALA A 186 -12.33 14.27 -7.89
N ALA A 187 -12.55 13.11 -7.26
CA ALA A 187 -12.45 12.95 -5.81
C ALA A 187 -11.01 13.19 -5.33
N VAL A 188 -10.01 12.73 -6.08
CA VAL A 188 -8.59 12.98 -5.77
C VAL A 188 -8.26 14.47 -5.89
N ASP A 189 -8.68 15.12 -6.97
CA ASP A 189 -8.46 16.56 -7.18
C ASP A 189 -9.13 17.40 -6.09
N ALA A 190 -10.36 17.06 -5.72
CA ALA A 190 -11.09 17.74 -4.64
C ALA A 190 -10.37 17.57 -3.29
N SER A 191 -9.87 16.36 -2.99
CA SER A 191 -9.09 16.10 -1.78
C SER A 191 -7.78 16.89 -1.77
N ALA A 192 -7.08 16.96 -2.89
CA ALA A 192 -5.85 17.74 -3.03
C ALA A 192 -6.12 19.25 -2.85
N ALA A 193 -7.19 19.77 -3.44
CA ALA A 193 -7.57 21.17 -3.27
C ALA A 193 -7.91 21.51 -1.81
N ALA A 194 -8.68 20.63 -1.14
CA ALA A 194 -9.04 20.81 0.26
C ALA A 194 -7.80 20.82 1.17
N THR A 195 -6.91 19.84 1.04
CA THR A 195 -5.69 19.75 1.86
C THR A 195 -4.72 20.90 1.61
N ASN A 196 -4.54 21.32 0.35
CA ASN A 196 -3.65 22.43 0.01
C ASN A 196 -4.18 23.80 0.50
N GLY A 197 -5.49 23.91 0.67
CA GLY A 197 -6.14 25.13 1.23
C GLY A 197 -6.30 25.15 2.74
N ASP A 198 -6.01 24.04 3.43
CA ASP A 198 -6.26 23.91 4.86
C ASP A 198 -5.03 24.29 5.69
N ALA A 199 -5.18 25.35 6.52
CA ALA A 199 -4.09 25.87 7.32
C ALA A 199 -3.62 24.88 8.42
N ASP A 200 -4.54 24.09 8.97
CA ASP A 200 -4.24 23.12 10.02
C ASP A 200 -3.47 21.93 9.44
N TYR A 201 -3.82 21.49 8.25
CA TYR A 201 -3.04 20.47 7.54
C TYR A 201 -1.61 20.94 7.25
N ILE A 202 -1.44 22.18 6.76
CA ILE A 202 -0.13 22.77 6.52
C ILE A 202 0.69 22.89 7.80
N ALA A 203 0.04 23.31 8.91
CA ALA A 203 0.68 23.38 10.21
C ALA A 203 1.13 21.99 10.72
N LYS A 204 0.30 20.96 10.55
CA LYS A 204 0.67 19.56 10.87
C LYS A 204 1.87 19.09 10.06
N LEU A 205 1.90 19.35 8.74
CA LEU A 205 3.05 19.00 7.91
C LEU A 205 4.33 19.73 8.34
N SER A 206 4.20 21.00 8.71
CA SER A 206 5.33 21.79 9.23
C SER A 206 5.84 21.26 10.58
N ALA A 207 4.94 20.73 11.41
CA ALA A 207 5.28 20.14 12.70
C ALA A 207 5.92 18.75 12.58
N ALA A 208 5.94 18.12 11.40
CA ALA A 208 6.64 16.84 11.18
C ALA A 208 8.15 16.95 11.51
N GLY A 209 8.74 18.13 11.28
CA GLY A 209 10.09 18.44 11.70
C GLY A 209 11.12 17.37 11.32
N ASP A 210 11.70 16.74 12.34
CA ASP A 210 12.74 15.69 12.23
C ASP A 210 12.18 14.26 12.40
N LEU A 211 10.86 14.06 12.27
CA LEU A 211 10.24 12.73 12.43
C LEU A 211 10.66 11.73 11.34
N PHE A 212 11.02 12.23 10.18
CA PHE A 212 11.33 11.40 9.02
C PHE A 212 12.75 11.67 8.48
N VAL A 213 13.30 10.63 7.86
CA VAL A 213 14.60 10.73 7.17
C VAL A 213 14.45 11.73 6.00
N PRO A 214 15.29 12.78 5.94
CA PRO A 214 15.25 13.75 4.85
C PRO A 214 15.34 13.09 3.46
N GLY A 215 14.45 13.46 2.54
CA GLY A 215 14.42 12.94 1.18
C GLY A 215 13.79 11.55 1.05
N SER A 216 13.31 10.93 2.13
CA SER A 216 12.63 9.63 2.06
C SER A 216 11.16 9.72 1.64
N GLY A 217 10.58 10.93 1.69
CA GLY A 217 9.18 11.15 1.32
C GLY A 217 8.93 10.92 -0.16
N THR A 218 7.96 10.06 -0.48
CA THR A 218 7.48 9.84 -1.85
C THR A 218 5.96 9.87 -1.88
N ARG A 219 5.40 10.29 -3.01
CA ARG A 219 3.96 10.26 -3.22
C ARG A 219 3.65 9.81 -4.63
N ALA A 220 2.77 8.85 -4.77
CA ALA A 220 2.34 8.31 -6.06
C ALA A 220 0.81 8.28 -6.16
N LEU A 221 0.31 8.43 -7.37
CA LEU A 221 -1.08 8.20 -7.74
C LEU A 221 -1.12 6.91 -8.56
N VAL A 222 -1.96 5.98 -8.14
CA VAL A 222 -2.17 4.71 -8.85
C VAL A 222 -3.66 4.50 -9.12
N THR A 223 -3.97 3.81 -10.21
CA THR A 223 -5.36 3.49 -10.60
C THR A 223 -5.57 1.99 -10.53
N ARG A 224 -6.66 1.52 -9.89
CA ARG A 224 -7.05 0.12 -9.93
C ARG A 224 -7.56 -0.24 -11.32
N VAL A 225 -6.95 -1.26 -11.95
CA VAL A 225 -7.27 -1.69 -13.32
C VAL A 225 -7.84 -3.11 -13.38
N ALA A 226 -7.65 -3.91 -12.34
CA ALA A 226 -8.30 -5.21 -12.14
C ALA A 226 -8.37 -5.57 -10.63
#